data_8d85ddfa4f01b566e2f5fac98c91e3a8
#
_entry.id   8d85ddfa4f01b566e2f5fac98c91e3a8
#
_cell.length_a   1.000
_cell.length_b   1.000
_cell.length_c   1.000
_cell.angle_alpha   90.00
_cell.angle_beta   90.00
_cell.angle_gamma   90.00
#
_symmetry.space_group_name_H-M   'P 1'
#
loop_
_entity.id
_entity.type
_entity.pdbx_description
1 polymer ?
#
loop_
_entity_poly.entity_id
_entity_poly.type
_entity_poly.pdbx_seq_one_letter_code
_entity_poly.pdbx_strand_id
1 'polypeptide(L)'
;MAPSQSCLTGKVFSVGTDFDPATIVQLDDGEQVRITGEREGKIRRLSGTIVTVCGERTTDVRAESAIEAESFELRSVDGMTAYLGTLQEVGGSWQLKPDRSGAQIPLSGVPDQLRGAEGTLVWVAGAWVDEAFSVRSFGLMGRS
;
A
#
# COMPACT_ATOMS: atom_id res chain seq x y z
N MET A 1 -0.29 29.54 7.21
CA MET A 1 0.29 28.83 6.05
C MET A 1 0.07 27.34 6.21
N ALA A 2 -0.59 26.71 5.27
CA ALA A 2 -0.81 25.29 5.33
C ALA A 2 0.53 24.55 5.24
N PRO A 3 0.76 23.48 6.02
CA PRO A 3 1.96 22.69 5.86
C PRO A 3 1.99 22.13 4.43
N SER A 4 3.16 22.21 3.80
CA SER A 4 3.27 21.69 2.45
C SER A 4 3.27 20.18 2.50
N GLN A 5 2.17 19.61 2.05
CA GLN A 5 2.03 18.18 1.91
C GLN A 5 2.51 17.77 0.54
N SER A 6 3.37 16.79 0.48
CA SER A 6 3.90 16.25 -0.76
C SER A 6 3.42 14.84 -0.94
N CYS A 7 3.19 14.44 -2.18
CA CYS A 7 2.88 13.06 -2.51
C CYS A 7 3.95 12.51 -3.45
N LEU A 8 4.44 11.32 -3.15
CA LEU A 8 5.50 10.67 -3.91
C LEU A 8 5.00 9.30 -4.37
N THR A 9 5.27 8.95 -5.62
CA THR A 9 4.95 7.64 -6.15
C THR A 9 6.23 6.92 -6.54
N GLY A 10 6.39 5.69 -6.05
CA GLY A 10 7.58 4.91 -6.36
C GLY A 10 7.52 3.52 -5.79
N LYS A 11 8.62 2.80 -5.96
CA LYS A 11 8.73 1.42 -5.49
C LYS A 11 9.27 1.38 -4.07
N VAL A 12 8.64 0.56 -3.24
CA VAL A 12 9.03 0.41 -1.83
C VAL A 12 10.14 -0.62 -1.69
N PHE A 13 11.18 -0.26 -0.95
CA PHE A 13 12.27 -1.18 -0.59
C PHE A 13 12.48 -1.15 0.91
N SER A 14 12.80 -2.31 1.47
CA SER A 14 13.28 -2.40 2.83
C SER A 14 14.79 -2.59 2.78
N VAL A 15 15.52 -1.71 3.47
CA VAL A 15 16.99 -1.75 3.49
C VAL A 15 17.47 -1.75 4.92
N GLY A 16 18.76 -2.02 5.12
CA GLY A 16 19.36 -2.02 6.45
C GLY A 16 19.42 -3.43 7.04
N THR A 17 19.64 -3.50 8.34
CA THR A 17 19.76 -4.74 9.08
C THR A 17 18.52 -4.99 9.92
N ASP A 18 18.43 -6.19 10.53
CA ASP A 18 17.34 -6.48 11.46
C ASP A 18 17.35 -5.54 12.66
N PHE A 19 18.51 -4.96 12.98
CA PHE A 19 18.66 -4.03 14.11
C PHE A 19 18.30 -2.60 13.74
N ASP A 20 18.44 -2.23 12.46
CA ASP A 20 18.16 -0.88 11.98
C ASP A 20 17.53 -0.93 10.60
N PRO A 21 16.31 -1.47 10.52
CA PRO A 21 15.64 -1.52 9.22
C PRO A 21 15.17 -0.13 8.80
N ALA A 22 15.21 0.12 7.50
CA ALA A 22 14.69 1.36 6.93
C ALA A 22 13.81 1.04 5.74
N THR A 23 12.78 1.84 5.55
CA THR A 23 11.87 1.73 4.41
C THR A 23 12.11 2.92 3.50
N ILE A 24 12.30 2.64 2.21
CA ILE A 24 12.63 3.65 1.20
C ILE A 24 11.65 3.52 0.05
N VAL A 25 11.21 4.66 -0.48
CA VAL A 25 10.49 4.73 -1.75
C VAL A 25 11.45 5.28 -2.79
N GLN A 26 11.66 4.52 -3.85
CA GLN A 26 12.49 4.96 -4.97
C GLN A 26 11.61 5.53 -6.07
N LEU A 27 11.82 6.80 -6.39
CA LEU A 27 11.04 7.51 -7.40
C LEU A 27 11.56 7.19 -8.80
N ASP A 28 10.79 7.57 -9.82
CA ASP A 28 11.14 7.31 -11.22
C ASP A 28 12.47 7.93 -11.63
N ASP A 29 12.84 9.07 -11.03
CA ASP A 29 14.10 9.75 -11.34
C ASP A 29 15.28 9.15 -10.60
N GLY A 30 15.07 8.10 -9.81
CA GLY A 30 16.12 7.45 -9.04
C GLY A 30 16.29 8.01 -7.64
N GLU A 31 15.60 9.09 -7.28
CA GLU A 31 15.68 9.63 -5.92
C GLU A 31 15.11 8.63 -4.94
N GLN A 32 15.82 8.45 -3.81
CA GLN A 32 15.38 7.59 -2.73
C GLN A 32 14.95 8.46 -1.55
N VAL A 33 13.74 8.20 -1.05
CA VAL A 33 13.16 8.97 0.06
C VAL A 33 12.84 8.01 1.18
N ARG A 34 13.39 8.28 2.37
CA ARG A 34 13.15 7.44 3.54
C ARG A 34 11.75 7.71 4.10
N ILE A 35 11.05 6.65 4.47
CA ILE A 35 9.73 6.76 5.06
C ILE A 35 9.87 6.77 6.58
N THR A 36 9.22 7.74 7.23
CA THR A 36 9.18 7.84 8.69
C THR A 36 7.73 7.99 9.13
N GLY A 37 7.48 7.91 10.44
CA GLY A 37 6.16 8.08 11.02
C GLY A 37 5.49 6.76 11.37
N GLU A 38 4.27 6.85 11.87
CA GLU A 38 3.53 5.70 12.37
C GLU A 38 3.15 4.70 11.29
N ARG A 39 3.07 5.15 10.04
CA ARG A 39 2.64 4.29 8.93
C ARG A 39 3.79 3.55 8.26
N GLU A 40 5.01 3.80 8.71
CA GLU A 40 6.21 3.20 8.11
C GLU A 40 6.15 1.68 8.14
N GLY A 41 5.68 1.10 9.25
CA GLY A 41 5.61 -0.36 9.39
C GLY A 41 4.67 -1.01 8.38
N LYS A 42 3.53 -0.36 8.08
CA LYS A 42 2.60 -0.88 7.07
C LYS A 42 3.18 -0.74 5.67
N ILE A 43 3.84 0.38 5.39
CA ILE A 43 4.45 0.59 4.07
C ILE A 43 5.57 -0.41 3.85
N ARG A 44 6.34 -0.74 4.88
CA ARG A 44 7.41 -1.74 4.79
C ARG A 44 6.88 -3.09 4.35
N ARG A 45 5.68 -3.47 4.78
CA ARG A 45 5.06 -4.74 4.37
C ARG A 45 4.69 -4.77 2.90
N LEU A 46 4.70 -3.62 2.23
CA LEU A 46 4.43 -3.51 0.81
C LEU A 46 5.72 -3.43 -0.01
N SER A 47 6.84 -3.90 0.53
CA SER A 47 8.11 -3.90 -0.19
C SER A 47 8.00 -4.64 -1.52
N GLY A 48 8.55 -4.03 -2.57
CA GLY A 48 8.46 -4.56 -3.92
C GLY A 48 7.28 -4.05 -4.71
N THR A 49 6.37 -3.30 -4.09
CA THR A 49 5.18 -2.76 -4.76
C THR A 49 5.34 -1.27 -5.07
N ILE A 50 4.47 -0.75 -5.91
CA ILE A 50 4.42 0.68 -6.20
C ILE A 50 3.34 1.32 -5.34
N VAL A 51 3.71 2.36 -4.61
CA VAL A 51 2.79 3.07 -3.72
C VAL A 51 2.89 4.57 -3.96
N THR A 52 1.83 5.29 -3.59
CA THR A 52 1.86 6.75 -3.45
C THR A 52 1.84 7.04 -1.95
N VAL A 53 2.83 7.78 -1.49
CA VAL A 53 2.94 8.18 -0.08
C VAL A 53 2.77 9.69 -0.01
N CYS A 54 1.90 10.15 0.87
CA CYS A 54 1.66 11.57 1.08
C CYS A 54 2.01 11.94 2.51
N GLY A 55 2.64 13.10 2.67
CA GLY A 55 3.03 13.58 3.99
C GLY A 55 3.96 14.78 3.89
N GLU A 56 4.63 15.07 4.99
CA GLU A 56 5.55 16.19 5.05
C GLU A 56 6.96 15.76 4.69
N ARG A 57 7.56 16.46 3.72
CA ARG A 57 8.96 16.23 3.34
C ARG A 57 9.86 16.82 4.41
N THR A 58 10.81 16.01 4.83
CA THR A 58 11.77 16.39 5.87
C THR A 58 13.18 16.01 5.45
N THR A 59 14.15 16.41 6.26
CA THR A 59 15.52 15.94 6.14
C THR A 59 15.84 15.22 7.45
N ASP A 60 16.31 13.98 7.35
CA ASP A 60 16.62 13.22 8.54
C ASP A 60 17.95 13.67 9.17
N VAL A 61 18.34 13.00 10.25
CA VAL A 61 19.55 13.38 11.00
C VAL A 61 20.83 13.23 10.18
N ARG A 62 20.78 12.49 9.07
CA ARG A 62 21.90 12.30 8.15
C ARG A 62 21.82 13.23 6.95
N ALA A 63 20.92 14.23 6.99
CA ALA A 63 20.66 15.15 5.89
C ALA A 63 20.15 14.46 4.62
N GLU A 64 19.53 13.31 4.76
CA GLU A 64 18.93 12.57 3.64
C GLU A 64 17.46 12.94 3.49
N SER A 65 16.95 12.85 2.26
CA SER A 65 15.53 13.10 2.00
C SER A 65 14.67 12.10 2.74
N ALA A 66 13.62 12.59 3.38
CA ALA A 66 12.69 11.77 4.12
C ALA A 66 11.28 12.32 3.96
N ILE A 67 10.28 11.49 4.17
CA ILE A 67 8.88 11.91 4.22
C ILE A 67 8.22 11.26 5.44
N GLU A 68 7.58 12.09 6.26
CA GLU A 68 6.76 11.58 7.34
C GLU A 68 5.41 11.21 6.74
N ALA A 69 5.16 9.91 6.59
CA ALA A 69 3.99 9.41 5.90
C ALA A 69 2.73 9.61 6.74
N GLU A 70 1.82 10.43 6.26
CA GLU A 70 0.51 10.64 6.89
C GLU A 70 -0.52 9.70 6.26
N SER A 71 -0.32 9.34 5.00
CA SER A 71 -1.19 8.43 4.28
C SER A 71 -0.43 7.78 3.14
N PHE A 72 -0.93 6.63 2.68
CA PHE A 72 -0.36 5.96 1.53
C PHE A 72 -1.45 5.20 0.81
N GLU A 73 -1.20 4.91 -0.47
CA GLU A 73 -2.12 4.16 -1.31
C GLU A 73 -1.33 3.21 -2.18
N LEU A 74 -1.73 1.94 -2.20
CA LEU A 74 -1.11 0.95 -3.06
C LEU A 74 -1.55 1.19 -4.50
N ARG A 75 -0.57 1.22 -5.43
CA ARG A 75 -0.87 1.49 -6.84
C ARG A 75 -0.78 0.25 -7.71
N SER A 76 0.32 -0.50 -7.59
CA SER A 76 0.50 -1.69 -8.43
C SER A 76 1.41 -2.70 -7.78
N VAL A 77 1.26 -3.95 -8.21
CA VAL A 77 2.10 -5.07 -7.82
C VAL A 77 2.42 -5.83 -9.11
N ASP A 78 3.71 -5.99 -9.41
CA ASP A 78 4.19 -6.71 -10.61
C ASP A 78 3.53 -6.21 -11.89
N GLY A 79 3.33 -4.90 -12.00
CA GLY A 79 2.72 -4.30 -13.18
C GLY A 79 1.21 -4.38 -13.24
N MET A 80 0.56 -5.00 -12.27
CA MET A 80 -0.90 -5.09 -12.19
C MET A 80 -1.45 -4.04 -11.26
N THR A 81 -2.60 -3.47 -11.61
CA THR A 81 -3.32 -2.57 -10.71
C THR A 81 -3.59 -3.28 -9.38
N ALA A 82 -3.42 -2.57 -8.28
CA ALA A 82 -3.58 -3.15 -6.96
C ALA A 82 -4.31 -2.20 -6.02
N TYR A 83 -5.02 -2.79 -5.06
CA TYR A 83 -5.76 -2.04 -4.05
C TYR A 83 -5.49 -2.63 -2.67
N LEU A 84 -5.50 -1.76 -1.67
CA LEU A 84 -5.32 -2.14 -0.27
C LEU A 84 -6.59 -1.78 0.48
N GLY A 85 -7.10 -2.70 1.28
CA GLY A 85 -8.31 -2.45 2.07
C GLY A 85 -8.70 -3.64 2.91
N THR A 86 -9.87 -3.54 3.54
CA THR A 86 -10.43 -4.60 4.37
C THR A 86 -11.31 -5.52 3.52
N LEU A 87 -11.06 -6.82 3.62
CA LEU A 87 -11.83 -7.82 2.88
C LEU A 87 -13.18 -8.04 3.57
N GLN A 88 -14.25 -8.00 2.80
CA GLN A 88 -15.60 -8.18 3.32
C GLN A 88 -16.40 -9.10 2.43
N GLU A 89 -17.30 -9.90 3.04
CA GLU A 89 -18.31 -10.67 2.34
C GLU A 89 -19.66 -10.04 2.61
N VAL A 90 -20.39 -9.71 1.54
CA VAL A 90 -21.72 -9.12 1.64
C VAL A 90 -22.65 -9.87 0.70
N GLY A 91 -23.64 -10.56 1.28
CA GLY A 91 -24.64 -11.27 0.49
C GLY A 91 -24.09 -12.35 -0.42
N GLY A 92 -23.01 -13.02 -0.01
CA GLY A 92 -22.37 -14.06 -0.81
C GLY A 92 -21.36 -13.54 -1.81
N SER A 93 -21.17 -12.22 -1.87
CA SER A 93 -20.21 -11.59 -2.77
C SER A 93 -19.05 -11.02 -1.98
N TRP A 94 -17.86 -11.07 -2.58
CA TRP A 94 -16.66 -10.53 -1.93
C TRP A 94 -16.37 -9.10 -2.40
N GLN A 95 -15.97 -8.28 -1.46
CA GLN A 95 -15.66 -6.87 -1.71
C GLN A 95 -14.44 -6.45 -0.92
N LEU A 96 -13.74 -5.45 -1.44
CA LEU A 96 -12.64 -4.81 -0.72
C LEU A 96 -13.06 -3.40 -0.37
N LYS A 97 -12.92 -3.04 0.90
CA LYS A 97 -13.21 -1.67 1.35
C LYS A 97 -11.90 -0.92 1.55
N PRO A 98 -11.54 0.00 0.64
CA PRO A 98 -10.31 0.78 0.82
C PRO A 98 -10.43 1.70 2.04
N ASP A 99 -9.30 1.91 2.71
CA ASP A 99 -9.27 2.73 3.92
C ASP A 99 -9.67 4.19 3.67
N ARG A 100 -9.35 4.73 2.50
CA ARG A 100 -9.48 6.15 2.22
C ARG A 100 -10.62 6.53 1.32
N SER A 101 -11.14 5.58 0.58
CA SER A 101 -12.26 5.80 -0.34
C SER A 101 -13.49 5.11 0.22
N GLY A 102 -14.63 5.77 0.14
CA GLY A 102 -15.88 5.14 0.57
C GLY A 102 -16.42 4.10 -0.39
N ALA A 103 -15.86 4.03 -1.59
CA ALA A 103 -16.34 3.12 -2.62
C ALA A 103 -15.80 1.70 -2.38
N GLN A 104 -16.69 0.73 -2.35
CA GLN A 104 -16.30 -0.67 -2.24
C GLN A 104 -15.94 -1.23 -3.61
N ILE A 105 -14.95 -2.10 -3.65
CA ILE A 105 -14.47 -2.70 -4.88
C ILE A 105 -15.01 -4.13 -4.94
N PRO A 106 -15.92 -4.43 -5.87
CA PRO A 106 -16.41 -5.81 -6.02
C PRO A 106 -15.29 -6.71 -6.56
N LEU A 107 -15.12 -7.87 -5.94
CA LEU A 107 -14.04 -8.79 -6.28
C LEU A 107 -14.59 -10.03 -6.96
N SER A 108 -13.84 -10.56 -7.93
CA SER A 108 -14.12 -11.85 -8.55
C SER A 108 -12.87 -12.71 -8.49
N GLY A 109 -13.06 -14.03 -8.60
CA GLY A 109 -11.91 -14.94 -8.57
C GLY A 109 -11.16 -14.93 -7.24
N VAL A 110 -11.87 -14.74 -6.14
CA VAL A 110 -11.24 -14.70 -4.82
C VAL A 110 -10.73 -16.08 -4.43
N PRO A 111 -9.40 -16.24 -4.19
CA PRO A 111 -8.85 -17.55 -3.82
C PRO A 111 -9.32 -17.98 -2.42
N ASP A 112 -9.34 -19.30 -2.20
CA ASP A 112 -9.77 -19.84 -0.91
C ASP A 112 -8.93 -19.32 0.26
N GLN A 113 -7.63 -19.15 0.04
CA GLN A 113 -6.75 -18.60 1.10
C GLN A 113 -7.15 -17.19 1.48
N LEU A 114 -7.64 -16.40 0.52
CA LEU A 114 -8.07 -15.04 0.79
C LEU A 114 -9.40 -15.01 1.53
N ARG A 115 -10.28 -15.97 1.25
CA ARG A 115 -11.58 -16.03 1.91
C ARG A 115 -11.47 -16.17 3.41
N GLY A 116 -10.41 -16.82 3.89
CA GLY A 116 -10.19 -16.97 5.32
C GLY A 116 -9.72 -15.69 6.01
N ALA A 117 -9.46 -14.64 5.26
CA ALA A 117 -8.96 -13.36 5.79
C ALA A 117 -10.05 -12.29 5.88
N GLU A 118 -11.32 -12.68 5.87
CA GLU A 118 -12.43 -11.72 5.98
C GLU A 118 -12.26 -10.86 7.23
N GLY A 119 -12.48 -9.55 7.09
CA GLY A 119 -12.36 -8.61 8.19
C GLY A 119 -10.93 -8.13 8.44
N THR A 120 -9.95 -8.61 7.68
CA THR A 120 -8.56 -8.20 7.85
C THR A 120 -8.10 -7.31 6.69
N LEU A 121 -6.99 -6.61 6.92
CA LEU A 121 -6.38 -5.78 5.90
C LEU A 121 -5.62 -6.66 4.91
N VAL A 122 -5.93 -6.52 3.63
CA VAL A 122 -5.28 -7.28 2.56
C VAL A 122 -5.03 -6.37 1.37
N TRP A 123 -4.11 -6.77 0.48
CA TRP A 123 -4.01 -6.15 -0.83
C TRP A 123 -4.38 -7.18 -1.89
N VAL A 124 -4.97 -6.68 -2.97
CA VAL A 124 -5.32 -7.52 -4.13
C VAL A 124 -4.77 -6.84 -5.37
N ALA A 125 -4.28 -7.65 -6.30
CA ALA A 125 -3.76 -7.16 -7.58
C ALA A 125 -4.37 -7.98 -8.71
N GLY A 126 -4.63 -7.33 -9.84
CA GLY A 126 -5.22 -8.00 -10.98
C GLY A 126 -5.72 -6.99 -11.99
N ALA A 127 -6.91 -7.25 -12.54
CA ALA A 127 -7.48 -6.40 -13.57
C ALA A 127 -9.00 -6.33 -13.42
N TRP A 128 -9.57 -5.21 -13.85
CA TRP A 128 -11.02 -5.07 -13.95
C TRP A 128 -11.51 -5.90 -15.13
N VAL A 129 -12.49 -6.75 -14.86
CA VAL A 129 -13.16 -7.54 -15.89
C VAL A 129 -14.65 -7.28 -15.71
N ASP A 130 -15.26 -6.62 -16.68
CA ASP A 130 -16.61 -6.12 -16.59
C ASP A 130 -16.73 -5.17 -15.40
N GLU A 131 -17.59 -5.43 -14.43
CA GLU A 131 -17.82 -4.53 -13.29
C GLU A 131 -17.16 -5.03 -12.00
N ALA A 132 -16.30 -6.04 -12.09
CA ALA A 132 -15.63 -6.62 -10.93
C ALA A 132 -14.12 -6.66 -11.12
N PHE A 133 -13.39 -6.55 -10.01
CA PHE A 133 -11.93 -6.64 -10.03
C PHE A 133 -11.53 -8.10 -9.88
N SER A 134 -10.89 -8.64 -10.92
CA SER A 134 -10.44 -10.04 -10.94
C SER A 134 -9.13 -10.16 -10.18
N VAL A 135 -9.14 -10.90 -9.08
CA VAL A 135 -7.97 -11.06 -8.22
C VAL A 135 -7.04 -12.11 -8.82
N ARG A 136 -5.81 -11.69 -9.14
CA ARG A 136 -4.77 -12.58 -9.66
C ARG A 136 -3.67 -12.83 -8.64
N SER A 137 -3.44 -11.88 -7.76
CA SER A 137 -2.45 -11.97 -6.70
C SER A 137 -2.98 -11.25 -5.47
N PHE A 138 -2.53 -11.65 -4.29
CA PHE A 138 -2.97 -11.02 -3.05
C PHE A 138 -1.92 -11.20 -1.98
N GLY A 139 -2.03 -10.36 -0.94
CA GLY A 139 -1.19 -10.48 0.24
C GLY A 139 -1.97 -10.12 1.49
N LEU A 140 -1.65 -10.80 2.57
CA LEU A 140 -2.29 -10.56 3.86
C LEU A 140 -1.44 -9.55 4.64
N MET A 141 -2.07 -8.46 5.06
CA MET A 141 -1.38 -7.42 5.83
C MET A 141 -1.56 -7.60 7.34
N GLY A 142 -2.42 -8.54 7.73
CA GLY A 142 -2.72 -8.76 9.12
C GLY A 142 -3.79 -7.80 9.62
N ARG A 143 -3.93 -7.75 10.94
CA ARG A 143 -4.92 -6.87 11.54
C ARG A 143 -4.45 -5.43 11.47
N SER A 144 -5.36 -4.57 11.10
CA SER A 144 -5.11 -3.14 11.09
C SER A 144 -5.02 -2.57 12.51
#